data_f84c3177b95a01b24644212983771dc0
#
_entry.id   f84c3177b95a01b24644212983771dc0
#
_cell.length_a   1.000
_cell.length_b   1.000
_cell.length_c   1.000
_cell.angle_alpha   90.00
_cell.angle_beta   90.00
_cell.angle_gamma   90.00
#
_symmetry.space_group_name_H-M   'P 1'
#
loop_
_entity.id
_entity.type
_entity.pdbx_description
1 polymer ?
#
loop_
_entity_poly.entity_id
_entity_poly.type
_entity_poly.pdbx_seq_one_letter_code
_entity_poly.pdbx_strand_id
1 'polypeptide(L)'
;MNKDDEWKLFRSVFGLNFDGLVCESEAPDFSISSVEGLTLGVEVTEVYLDSTEARLKYHEGYLASLLDGNGKVFRSDKGKMVVDEIKLLDESGEVRSTQIAVMRDVLKFDDAIKLVCDSILAKCKKVPAYLISCDAVDLIVNDSSGLFFIESDDDFHRFFFHKFDRNIVPLIKFREVFFICSLWGGRRIYMPLKLNLFLCDYLAVSVVIESELGRTWSDSEQDFDVLLLSLYEIGYQDFSYDIVAGNLFVDLGASIIEFTDADIIIKDHTSYLVPHEFNKSISKIRSSTSGESLEIARRVSARRWENIAHVPIYSPVADGPN
;
A
#
# COMPACT_ATOMS: atom_id res chain seq x y z
N MET A 1 -0.36 -2.12 19.31
CA MET A 1 0.91 -1.37 19.13
C MET A 1 1.00 -0.34 20.24
N ASN A 2 2.18 0.02 20.70
CA ASN A 2 2.35 1.13 21.65
C ASN A 2 2.63 2.43 20.87
N LYS A 3 2.47 3.59 21.54
CA LYS A 3 2.66 4.91 20.90
C LYS A 3 4.07 5.13 20.35
N ASP A 4 5.11 4.60 21.00
CA ASP A 4 6.49 4.73 20.50
C ASP A 4 6.70 4.02 19.17
N ASP A 5 6.07 2.85 18.99
CA ASP A 5 6.13 2.10 17.73
C ASP A 5 5.30 2.78 16.64
N GLU A 6 4.14 3.35 16.98
CA GLU A 6 3.35 4.18 16.06
C GLU A 6 4.15 5.39 15.57
N TRP A 7 4.85 6.09 16.48
CA TRP A 7 5.73 7.20 16.13
C TRP A 7 6.87 6.81 15.20
N LYS A 8 7.50 5.62 15.42
CA LYS A 8 8.55 5.14 14.52
C LYS A 8 8.02 4.93 13.10
N LEU A 9 6.84 4.31 12.98
CA LEU A 9 6.20 4.07 11.68
C LEU A 9 5.78 5.38 11.02
N PHE A 10 5.19 6.29 11.77
CA PHE A 10 4.82 7.61 11.29
C PHE A 10 6.04 8.36 10.71
N ARG A 11 7.15 8.43 11.47
CA ARG A 11 8.39 9.09 11.03
C ARG A 11 9.03 8.41 9.83
N SER A 12 8.89 7.09 9.68
CA SER A 12 9.45 6.37 8.53
C SER A 12 8.73 6.71 7.22
N VAL A 13 7.48 7.16 7.28
CA VAL A 13 6.70 7.60 6.12
C VAL A 13 6.84 9.09 5.87
N PHE A 14 6.66 9.90 6.91
CA PHE A 14 6.58 11.36 6.78
C PHE A 14 7.91 12.09 7.05
N GLY A 15 8.96 11.37 7.49
CA GLY A 15 10.26 11.96 7.82
C GLY A 15 10.27 12.67 9.18
N LEU A 16 11.31 13.47 9.41
CA LEU A 16 11.50 14.21 10.65
C LEU A 16 11.16 15.72 10.53
N ASN A 17 11.12 16.22 9.30
CA ASN A 17 10.92 17.64 9.02
C ASN A 17 9.52 17.84 8.44
N PHE A 18 8.62 18.34 9.29
CA PHE A 18 7.29 18.78 8.88
C PHE A 18 7.23 20.28 8.88
N ASP A 19 6.60 20.85 7.86
CA ASP A 19 6.22 22.28 7.85
C ASP A 19 4.95 22.54 8.67
N GLY A 20 4.45 21.55 9.40
CA GLY A 20 3.22 21.58 10.17
C GLY A 20 3.38 21.11 11.61
N LEU A 21 2.36 21.39 12.44
CA LEU A 21 2.27 20.89 13.80
C LEU A 21 1.70 19.46 13.79
N VAL A 22 2.47 18.51 14.33
CA VAL A 22 2.01 17.14 14.53
C VAL A 22 1.52 16.96 15.97
N CYS A 23 0.30 16.46 16.12
CA CYS A 23 -0.30 16.12 17.40
C CYS A 23 -0.66 14.64 17.46
N GLU A 24 -0.36 14.01 18.61
CA GLU A 24 -0.92 12.69 18.91
C GLU A 24 -2.41 12.81 19.21
N SER A 25 -3.18 11.83 18.75
CA SER A 25 -4.60 11.71 19.07
C SER A 25 -5.01 10.23 19.18
N GLU A 26 -6.25 10.00 19.55
CA GLU A 26 -6.80 8.63 19.67
C GLU A 26 -7.55 8.19 18.40
N ALA A 27 -7.96 9.17 17.58
CA ALA A 27 -8.77 8.88 16.40
C ALA A 27 -8.76 10.07 15.40
N PRO A 28 -7.94 10.03 14.34
CA PRO A 28 -6.88 9.05 14.03
C PRO A 28 -5.67 9.14 14.98
N ASP A 29 -4.68 8.26 14.87
CA ASP A 29 -3.54 8.19 15.80
C ASP A 29 -2.68 9.47 15.83
N PHE A 30 -2.59 10.18 14.70
CA PHE A 30 -1.91 11.46 14.55
C PHE A 30 -2.73 12.44 13.73
N SER A 31 -2.52 13.73 13.97
CA SER A 31 -3.01 14.81 13.12
C SER A 31 -1.87 15.76 12.78
N ILE A 32 -1.81 16.16 11.51
CA ILE A 32 -0.84 17.12 10.97
C ILE A 32 -1.63 18.36 10.54
N SER A 33 -1.40 19.51 11.18
CA SER A 33 -2.03 20.77 10.77
C SER A 33 -1.07 21.56 9.89
N SER A 34 -1.50 21.90 8.68
CA SER A 34 -0.74 22.75 7.77
C SER A 34 -0.80 24.21 8.18
N VAL A 35 0.11 25.03 7.65
CA VAL A 35 0.12 26.49 7.84
C VAL A 35 -1.17 27.13 7.29
N GLU A 36 -1.81 26.51 6.31
CA GLU A 36 -3.05 26.97 5.69
C GLU A 36 -4.31 26.57 6.47
N GLY A 37 -4.15 25.86 7.59
CA GLY A 37 -5.24 25.45 8.46
C GLY A 37 -5.93 24.15 8.05
N LEU A 38 -5.42 23.44 7.03
CA LEU A 38 -5.89 22.11 6.68
C LEU A 38 -5.30 21.06 7.63
N THR A 39 -6.08 20.04 7.95
CA THR A 39 -5.69 18.97 8.87
C THR A 39 -5.68 17.62 8.18
N LEU A 40 -4.51 16.98 8.15
CA LEU A 40 -4.34 15.60 7.70
C LEU A 40 -4.32 14.66 8.90
N GLY A 41 -5.25 13.71 8.94
CA GLY A 41 -5.22 12.61 9.90
C GLY A 41 -4.33 11.47 9.41
N VAL A 42 -3.66 10.77 10.32
CA VAL A 42 -2.88 9.58 9.99
C VAL A 42 -3.24 8.47 10.97
N GLU A 43 -3.83 7.41 10.44
CA GLU A 43 -4.14 6.18 11.18
C GLU A 43 -3.02 5.17 10.96
N VAL A 44 -2.61 4.46 12.00
CA VAL A 44 -1.57 3.42 11.93
C VAL A 44 -2.17 2.07 12.28
N THR A 45 -1.78 1.04 11.56
CA THR A 45 -2.22 -0.33 11.85
C THR A 45 -1.13 -1.34 11.56
N GLU A 46 -1.15 -2.44 12.31
CA GLU A 46 -0.31 -3.60 12.05
C GLU A 46 -1.15 -4.75 11.52
N VAL A 47 -0.57 -5.49 10.58
CA VAL A 47 -1.14 -6.75 10.08
C VAL A 47 -0.49 -7.90 10.82
N TYR A 48 -1.30 -8.78 11.35
CA TYR A 48 -0.90 -10.01 12.03
C TYR A 48 -1.51 -11.22 11.33
N LEU A 49 -0.77 -12.30 11.34
CA LEU A 49 -1.29 -13.60 10.89
C LEU A 49 -2.58 -13.96 11.63
N ASP A 50 -2.58 -13.79 12.95
CA ASP A 50 -3.74 -13.97 13.82
C ASP A 50 -3.53 -13.37 15.22
N SER A 51 -4.51 -13.57 16.10
CA SER A 51 -4.44 -13.11 17.49
C SER A 51 -3.31 -13.77 18.33
N THR A 52 -2.77 -14.92 17.90
CA THR A 52 -1.65 -15.59 18.58
C THR A 52 -0.38 -14.78 18.40
N GLU A 53 -0.14 -14.29 17.18
CA GLU A 53 1.02 -13.48 16.90
C GLU A 53 0.99 -12.14 17.63
N ALA A 54 -0.16 -11.47 17.63
CA ALA A 54 -0.32 -10.26 18.43
C ALA A 54 -0.03 -10.50 19.92
N ARG A 55 -0.39 -11.67 20.48
CA ARG A 55 -0.04 -12.05 21.85
C ARG A 55 1.45 -12.32 22.02
N LEU A 56 2.07 -13.06 21.11
CA LEU A 56 3.52 -13.32 21.17
C LEU A 56 4.32 -12.01 21.18
N LYS A 57 3.83 -10.99 20.47
CA LYS A 57 4.50 -9.68 20.39
C LYS A 57 4.22 -8.79 21.60
N TYR A 58 2.98 -8.72 22.08
CA TYR A 58 2.57 -7.69 23.04
C TYR A 58 2.21 -8.20 24.44
N HIS A 59 1.99 -9.50 24.62
CA HIS A 59 1.75 -10.01 25.97
C HIS A 59 3.09 -10.13 26.70
N GLU A 60 3.29 -9.28 27.69
CA GLU A 60 4.53 -9.19 28.45
C GLU A 60 5.00 -10.55 28.96
N GLY A 61 6.25 -10.89 28.68
CA GLY A 61 6.88 -12.12 29.09
C GLY A 61 6.38 -13.41 28.44
N TYR A 62 5.34 -13.36 27.59
CA TYR A 62 4.77 -14.61 27.02
C TYR A 62 5.76 -15.32 26.11
N LEU A 63 6.30 -14.65 25.11
CA LEU A 63 7.32 -15.23 24.21
C LEU A 63 8.56 -15.66 24.98
N ALA A 64 9.06 -14.82 25.89
CA ALA A 64 10.25 -15.13 26.70
C ALA A 64 10.01 -16.40 27.53
N SER A 65 8.86 -16.54 28.19
CA SER A 65 8.52 -17.73 28.99
C SER A 65 8.46 -19.02 28.16
N LEU A 66 7.98 -18.92 26.90
CA LEU A 66 7.96 -20.07 25.98
C LEU A 66 9.38 -20.46 25.55
N LEU A 67 10.24 -19.48 25.24
CA LEU A 67 11.63 -19.72 24.83
C LEU A 67 12.50 -20.25 25.99
N ASP A 68 12.17 -19.89 27.23
CA ASP A 68 12.83 -20.42 28.43
C ASP A 68 12.35 -21.84 28.83
N GLY A 69 11.36 -22.40 28.10
CA GLY A 69 10.78 -23.71 28.38
C GLY A 69 9.86 -23.77 29.61
N ASN A 70 9.65 -22.65 30.28
CA ASN A 70 8.80 -22.56 31.49
C ASN A 70 7.37 -22.11 31.20
N GLY A 71 7.11 -21.61 29.99
CA GLY A 71 5.83 -21.07 29.57
C GLY A 71 4.81 -22.13 29.20
N LYS A 72 3.54 -21.84 29.46
CA LYS A 72 2.43 -22.65 28.99
C LYS A 72 1.76 -21.97 27.80
N VAL A 73 1.60 -22.72 26.70
CA VAL A 73 0.85 -22.26 25.54
C VAL A 73 -0.59 -21.98 25.92
N PHE A 74 -1.08 -20.77 25.67
CA PHE A 74 -2.49 -20.42 25.90
C PHE A 74 -3.42 -21.38 25.14
N ARG A 75 -4.57 -21.65 25.73
CA ARG A 75 -5.55 -22.59 25.12
C ARG A 75 -5.96 -22.17 23.71
N SER A 76 -6.06 -20.87 23.46
CA SER A 76 -6.41 -20.27 22.16
C SER A 76 -5.31 -20.39 21.11
N ASP A 77 -4.07 -20.66 21.52
CA ASP A 77 -2.90 -20.70 20.65
C ASP A 77 -2.49 -22.15 20.33
N LYS A 78 -3.09 -23.11 21.03
CA LYS A 78 -2.87 -24.54 20.76
C LYS A 78 -3.29 -24.89 19.34
N GLY A 79 -2.38 -25.54 18.60
CA GLY A 79 -2.59 -25.92 17.19
C GLY A 79 -2.32 -24.80 16.18
N LYS A 80 -1.98 -23.58 16.65
CA LYS A 80 -1.58 -22.46 15.81
C LYS A 80 -0.08 -22.18 15.83
N MET A 81 0.60 -22.77 16.79
CA MET A 81 2.05 -22.74 16.92
C MET A 81 2.56 -24.06 17.54
N VAL A 82 3.83 -24.34 17.27
CA VAL A 82 4.57 -25.46 17.85
C VAL A 82 5.71 -24.87 18.67
N VAL A 83 5.85 -25.32 19.91
CA VAL A 83 7.00 -25.02 20.76
C VAL A 83 7.78 -26.30 20.91
N ASP A 84 9.00 -26.34 20.37
CA ASP A 84 9.80 -27.57 20.33
C ASP A 84 11.28 -27.27 20.49
N GLU A 85 12.05 -28.29 20.84
CA GLU A 85 13.49 -28.21 20.96
C GLU A 85 14.16 -28.37 19.58
N ILE A 86 14.97 -27.39 19.20
CA ILE A 86 15.84 -27.46 18.02
C ILE A 86 17.27 -27.76 18.48
N LYS A 87 17.86 -28.82 17.92
CA LYS A 87 19.24 -29.16 18.13
C LYS A 87 20.10 -28.59 17.01
N LEU A 88 21.00 -27.69 17.35
CA LEU A 88 22.00 -27.18 16.43
C LEU A 88 23.18 -28.16 16.39
N LEU A 89 23.46 -28.71 15.22
CA LEU A 89 24.55 -29.65 14.99
C LEU A 89 25.79 -28.88 14.50
N ASP A 90 26.98 -29.36 14.84
CA ASP A 90 28.21 -28.90 14.23
C ASP A 90 28.47 -29.61 12.88
N GLU A 91 29.64 -29.33 12.28
CA GLU A 91 30.04 -29.91 10.98
C GLU A 91 30.25 -31.43 11.06
N SER A 92 30.47 -31.98 12.27
CA SER A 92 30.61 -33.41 12.51
C SER A 92 29.28 -34.12 12.73
N GLY A 93 28.16 -33.37 12.87
CA GLY A 93 26.83 -33.88 13.19
C GLY A 93 26.61 -34.08 14.69
N GLU A 94 27.51 -33.60 15.55
CA GLU A 94 27.30 -33.60 17.00
C GLU A 94 26.47 -32.38 17.46
N VAL A 95 25.69 -32.57 18.53
CA VAL A 95 24.84 -31.51 19.08
C VAL A 95 25.70 -30.45 19.74
N ARG A 96 25.81 -29.28 19.10
CA ARG A 96 26.52 -28.11 19.62
C ARG A 96 25.73 -27.39 20.70
N SER A 97 24.43 -27.23 20.47
CA SER A 97 23.52 -26.60 21.43
C SER A 97 22.08 -27.05 21.19
N THR A 98 21.26 -26.93 22.23
CA THR A 98 19.81 -27.14 22.16
C THR A 98 19.12 -25.81 22.49
N GLN A 99 18.15 -25.41 21.68
CA GLN A 99 17.36 -24.18 21.86
C GLN A 99 15.90 -24.51 21.74
N ILE A 100 15.05 -23.78 22.47
CA ILE A 100 13.62 -23.85 22.28
C ILE A 100 13.22 -22.87 21.17
N ALA A 101 12.42 -23.35 20.24
CA ALA A 101 11.88 -22.54 19.16
C ALA A 101 10.36 -22.49 19.22
N VAL A 102 9.81 -21.34 18.91
CA VAL A 102 8.39 -21.14 18.65
C VAL A 102 8.19 -21.05 17.14
N MET A 103 7.57 -22.06 16.58
CA MET A 103 7.36 -22.19 15.14
C MET A 103 5.89 -21.98 14.79
N ARG A 104 5.63 -21.37 13.63
CA ARG A 104 4.29 -21.13 13.11
C ARG A 104 4.24 -21.49 11.64
N ASP A 105 3.04 -21.81 11.15
CA ASP A 105 2.82 -22.01 9.73
C ASP A 105 3.05 -20.70 8.97
N VAL A 106 3.70 -20.81 7.82
CA VAL A 106 3.88 -19.70 6.88
C VAL A 106 2.65 -19.62 5.98
N LEU A 107 2.09 -18.42 5.85
CA LEU A 107 0.96 -18.20 4.94
C LEU A 107 1.41 -18.33 3.48
N LYS A 108 0.45 -18.74 2.65
CA LYS A 108 0.58 -18.55 1.21
C LYS A 108 0.53 -17.06 0.89
N PHE A 109 1.23 -16.66 -0.15
CA PHE A 109 1.32 -15.25 -0.55
C PHE A 109 -0.05 -14.61 -0.80
N ASP A 110 -0.97 -15.33 -1.45
CA ASP A 110 -2.34 -14.86 -1.71
C ASP A 110 -3.12 -14.60 -0.40
N ASP A 111 -2.92 -15.44 0.63
CA ASP A 111 -3.57 -15.28 1.93
C ASP A 111 -2.97 -14.08 2.70
N ALA A 112 -1.66 -13.85 2.57
CA ALA A 112 -0.99 -12.68 3.13
C ALA A 112 -1.53 -11.36 2.52
N ILE A 113 -1.65 -11.30 1.19
CA ILE A 113 -2.24 -10.13 0.52
C ILE A 113 -3.68 -9.91 0.98
N LYS A 114 -4.47 -10.99 1.09
CA LYS A 114 -5.85 -10.88 1.58
C LYS A 114 -5.92 -10.29 2.99
N LEU A 115 -5.02 -10.67 3.90
CA LEU A 115 -4.96 -10.07 5.24
C LEU A 115 -4.67 -8.57 5.18
N VAL A 116 -3.78 -8.12 4.29
CA VAL A 116 -3.51 -6.69 4.08
C VAL A 116 -4.77 -5.99 3.57
N CYS A 117 -5.44 -6.53 2.55
CA CYS A 117 -6.68 -6.00 2.01
C CYS A 117 -7.79 -5.90 3.07
N ASP A 118 -7.99 -6.96 3.84
CA ASP A 118 -9.00 -7.01 4.90
C ASP A 118 -8.70 -5.98 6.01
N SER A 119 -7.42 -5.77 6.34
CA SER A 119 -6.99 -4.76 7.31
C SER A 119 -7.27 -3.34 6.82
N ILE A 120 -6.97 -3.04 5.56
CA ILE A 120 -7.28 -1.75 4.93
C ILE A 120 -8.80 -1.51 4.98
N LEU A 121 -9.60 -2.48 4.52
CA LEU A 121 -11.06 -2.34 4.49
C LEU A 121 -11.68 -2.20 5.88
N ALA A 122 -11.13 -2.87 6.88
CA ALA A 122 -11.58 -2.71 8.26
C ALA A 122 -11.37 -1.27 8.77
N LYS A 123 -10.24 -0.66 8.42
CA LYS A 123 -9.92 0.75 8.78
C LYS A 123 -10.74 1.75 7.95
N CYS A 124 -11.06 1.47 6.69
CA CYS A 124 -11.91 2.33 5.87
C CYS A 124 -13.28 2.62 6.51
N LYS A 125 -13.81 1.71 7.32
CA LYS A 125 -15.08 1.91 8.06
C LYS A 125 -15.01 3.04 9.09
N LYS A 126 -13.80 3.42 9.54
CA LYS A 126 -13.58 4.50 10.52
C LYS A 126 -13.40 5.88 9.89
N VAL A 127 -13.05 5.93 8.60
CA VAL A 127 -12.74 7.19 7.89
C VAL A 127 -13.83 8.24 8.04
N PRO A 128 -15.15 7.93 7.93
CA PRO A 128 -16.19 8.94 8.11
C PRO A 128 -16.16 9.63 9.48
N ALA A 129 -15.72 8.92 10.54
CA ALA A 129 -15.56 9.52 11.86
C ALA A 129 -14.33 10.43 11.93
N TYR A 130 -13.24 10.07 11.26
CA TYR A 130 -12.01 10.87 11.21
C TYR A 130 -12.22 12.18 10.44
N LEU A 131 -12.97 12.15 9.35
CA LEU A 131 -13.29 13.32 8.52
C LEU A 131 -14.18 14.37 9.22
N ILE A 132 -14.62 14.13 10.46
CA ILE A 132 -15.26 15.16 11.29
C ILE A 132 -14.23 16.20 11.76
N SER A 133 -12.98 15.80 11.97
CA SER A 133 -11.90 16.63 12.50
C SER A 133 -10.71 16.79 11.57
N CYS A 134 -10.69 16.08 10.45
CA CYS A 134 -9.62 16.13 9.46
C CYS A 134 -10.20 16.38 8.06
N ASP A 135 -9.45 17.09 7.22
CA ASP A 135 -9.82 17.33 5.82
C ASP A 135 -9.52 16.11 4.94
N ALA A 136 -8.48 15.35 5.30
CA ALA A 136 -8.15 14.07 4.68
C ALA A 136 -7.52 13.12 5.71
N VAL A 137 -7.44 11.83 5.36
CA VAL A 137 -6.86 10.81 6.22
C VAL A 137 -5.99 9.86 5.41
N ASP A 138 -4.78 9.59 5.90
CA ASP A 138 -3.89 8.55 5.39
C ASP A 138 -3.88 7.34 6.31
N LEU A 139 -3.50 6.19 5.77
CA LEU A 139 -3.33 4.95 6.52
C LEU A 139 -1.89 4.43 6.38
N ILE A 140 -1.25 4.12 7.49
CA ILE A 140 -0.01 3.36 7.53
C ILE A 140 -0.34 1.92 7.90
N VAL A 141 0.00 0.98 7.04
CA VAL A 141 -0.17 -0.46 7.24
C VAL A 141 1.21 -1.11 7.37
N ASN A 142 1.53 -1.60 8.55
CA ASN A 142 2.81 -2.26 8.80
C ASN A 142 2.65 -3.77 8.85
N ASP A 143 3.34 -4.48 7.97
CA ASP A 143 3.56 -5.92 8.11
C ASP A 143 4.68 -6.16 9.14
N SER A 144 4.28 -6.33 10.38
CA SER A 144 5.21 -6.62 11.45
C SER A 144 5.54 -8.10 11.60
N SER A 145 4.84 -8.94 10.86
CA SER A 145 4.89 -10.40 10.94
C SER A 145 5.84 -11.02 9.95
N GLY A 146 6.33 -10.21 8.98
CA GLY A 146 7.11 -10.73 7.86
C GLY A 146 6.29 -11.70 7.01
N LEU A 147 5.06 -11.33 6.67
CA LEU A 147 4.16 -12.16 5.86
C LEU A 147 4.71 -12.42 4.46
N PHE A 148 5.61 -11.56 4.00
CA PHE A 148 6.15 -11.58 2.64
C PHE A 148 7.62 -12.00 2.65
N PHE A 149 7.87 -13.32 2.66
CA PHE A 149 9.23 -13.90 2.56
C PHE A 149 9.66 -13.96 1.09
N ILE A 150 10.03 -12.82 0.53
CA ILE A 150 10.53 -12.70 -0.85
C ILE A 150 11.96 -12.15 -0.82
N GLU A 151 12.81 -12.68 -1.70
CA GLU A 151 14.24 -12.34 -1.71
C GLU A 151 14.54 -11.03 -2.45
N SER A 152 13.70 -10.66 -3.45
CA SER A 152 13.92 -9.47 -4.26
C SER A 152 12.73 -8.53 -4.27
N ASP A 153 13.00 -7.25 -4.48
CA ASP A 153 11.98 -6.23 -4.65
C ASP A 153 11.16 -6.48 -5.92
N ASP A 154 11.80 -6.91 -7.00
CA ASP A 154 11.15 -7.18 -8.28
C ASP A 154 10.13 -8.31 -8.16
N ASP A 155 10.46 -9.38 -7.44
CA ASP A 155 9.52 -10.47 -7.19
C ASP A 155 8.37 -10.03 -6.30
N PHE A 156 8.68 -9.26 -5.23
CA PHE A 156 7.64 -8.69 -4.38
C PHE A 156 6.65 -7.87 -5.20
N HIS A 157 7.14 -6.94 -6.05
CA HIS A 157 6.30 -6.10 -6.90
C HIS A 157 5.43 -6.91 -7.81
N ARG A 158 6.08 -7.78 -8.57
CA ARG A 158 5.41 -8.60 -9.58
C ARG A 158 4.29 -9.41 -8.96
N PHE A 159 4.56 -10.09 -7.84
CA PHE A 159 3.56 -10.93 -7.18
C PHE A 159 2.52 -10.11 -6.44
N PHE A 160 2.93 -9.07 -5.70
CA PHE A 160 2.03 -8.26 -4.91
C PHE A 160 1.00 -7.54 -5.78
N PHE A 161 1.45 -6.79 -6.78
CA PHE A 161 0.54 -6.04 -7.64
C PHE A 161 -0.31 -6.94 -8.52
N HIS A 162 0.22 -8.05 -8.98
CA HIS A 162 -0.57 -9.01 -9.77
C HIS A 162 -1.71 -9.64 -8.95
N LYS A 163 -1.46 -9.93 -7.68
CA LYS A 163 -2.41 -10.61 -6.78
C LYS A 163 -3.31 -9.68 -5.99
N PHE A 164 -2.98 -8.40 -5.92
CA PHE A 164 -3.78 -7.41 -5.19
C PHE A 164 -5.18 -7.28 -5.82
N ASP A 165 -6.23 -7.44 -5.00
CA ASP A 165 -7.61 -7.39 -5.47
C ASP A 165 -8.00 -5.95 -5.85
N ARG A 166 -8.13 -5.68 -7.14
CA ARG A 166 -8.53 -4.35 -7.66
C ARG A 166 -9.96 -3.95 -7.29
N ASN A 167 -10.82 -4.92 -6.94
CA ASN A 167 -12.18 -4.59 -6.52
C ASN A 167 -12.22 -3.80 -5.20
N ILE A 168 -11.15 -3.82 -4.42
CA ILE A 168 -11.09 -3.02 -3.19
C ILE A 168 -10.66 -1.58 -3.42
N VAL A 169 -10.01 -1.25 -4.55
CA VAL A 169 -9.49 0.10 -4.83
C VAL A 169 -10.56 1.17 -4.66
N PRO A 170 -11.78 1.05 -5.25
CA PRO A 170 -12.82 2.06 -5.06
C PRO A 170 -13.39 2.11 -3.63
N LEU A 171 -13.08 1.11 -2.81
CA LEU A 171 -13.51 1.05 -1.40
C LEU A 171 -12.51 1.69 -0.44
N ILE A 172 -11.27 1.96 -0.90
CA ILE A 172 -10.24 2.63 -0.11
C ILE A 172 -10.60 4.11 0.02
N LYS A 173 -11.00 4.53 1.23
CA LYS A 173 -11.42 5.91 1.52
C LYS A 173 -10.29 6.79 2.05
N PHE A 174 -9.11 6.25 2.24
CA PHE A 174 -7.92 6.99 2.60
C PHE A 174 -7.38 7.77 1.40
N ARG A 175 -6.78 8.95 1.66
CA ARG A 175 -6.07 9.74 0.65
C ARG A 175 -4.94 8.89 0.05
N GLU A 176 -4.10 8.29 0.92
CA GLU A 176 -3.10 7.29 0.55
C GLU A 176 -3.05 6.16 1.60
N VAL A 177 -2.53 5.01 1.19
CA VAL A 177 -2.22 3.88 2.06
C VAL A 177 -0.73 3.58 1.93
N PHE A 178 0.03 3.83 3.00
CA PHE A 178 1.45 3.52 3.04
C PHE A 178 1.64 2.11 3.56
N PHE A 179 2.06 1.20 2.71
CA PHE A 179 2.36 -0.18 3.08
C PHE A 179 3.84 -0.33 3.41
N ILE A 180 4.13 -0.85 4.59
CA ILE A 180 5.47 -1.13 5.08
C ILE A 180 5.61 -2.63 5.28
N CYS A 181 6.58 -3.26 4.63
CA CYS A 181 6.91 -4.66 4.87
C CYS A 181 8.41 -4.88 4.93
N SER A 182 8.81 -6.00 5.55
CA SER A 182 10.20 -6.43 5.60
C SER A 182 10.39 -7.62 4.68
N LEU A 183 11.35 -7.52 3.77
CA LEU A 183 11.75 -8.62 2.91
C LEU A 183 12.81 -9.49 3.59
N TRP A 184 13.12 -10.63 2.98
CA TRP A 184 14.22 -11.47 3.38
C TRP A 184 15.53 -10.67 3.48
N GLY A 185 16.32 -10.92 4.52
CA GLY A 185 17.53 -10.13 4.78
C GLY A 185 17.31 -8.82 5.56
N GLY A 186 16.09 -8.52 5.99
CA GLY A 186 15.78 -7.38 6.86
C GLY A 186 15.62 -6.04 6.13
N ARG A 187 15.64 -6.04 4.79
CA ARG A 187 15.34 -4.85 4.01
C ARG A 187 13.87 -4.47 4.17
N ARG A 188 13.58 -3.19 4.39
CA ARG A 188 12.23 -2.66 4.47
C ARG A 188 11.82 -1.99 3.17
N ILE A 189 10.59 -2.26 2.74
CA ILE A 189 9.92 -1.54 1.66
C ILE A 189 8.92 -0.57 2.29
N TYR A 190 8.94 0.68 1.81
CA TYR A 190 7.97 1.73 2.14
C TYR A 190 7.26 2.11 0.85
N MET A 191 5.98 1.80 0.74
CA MET A 191 5.28 1.91 -0.53
C MET A 191 3.96 2.67 -0.40
N PRO A 192 3.80 3.84 -1.06
CA PRO A 192 2.49 4.43 -1.26
C PRO A 192 1.68 3.53 -2.19
N LEU A 193 0.72 2.82 -1.62
CA LEU A 193 0.06 1.70 -2.27
C LEU A 193 -0.85 2.15 -3.42
N LYS A 194 -1.67 3.20 -3.22
CA LYS A 194 -2.57 3.69 -4.27
C LYS A 194 -1.81 4.21 -5.47
N LEU A 195 -0.75 4.98 -5.23
CA LEU A 195 0.13 5.48 -6.29
C LEU A 195 0.74 4.35 -7.10
N ASN A 196 1.34 3.37 -6.42
CA ASN A 196 2.01 2.26 -7.11
C ASN A 196 1.03 1.34 -7.86
N LEU A 197 -0.15 1.08 -7.29
CA LEU A 197 -1.22 0.36 -7.99
C LEU A 197 -1.66 1.10 -9.24
N PHE A 198 -1.85 2.42 -9.14
CA PHE A 198 -2.24 3.26 -10.27
C PHE A 198 -1.19 3.24 -11.39
N LEU A 199 0.09 3.43 -11.07
CA LEU A 199 1.18 3.40 -12.03
C LEU A 199 1.29 2.03 -12.74
N CYS A 200 1.15 0.95 -11.98
CA CYS A 200 1.16 -0.41 -12.53
C CYS A 200 0.03 -0.61 -13.54
N ASP A 201 -1.20 -0.25 -13.17
CA ASP A 201 -2.36 -0.42 -14.04
C ASP A 201 -2.33 0.58 -15.22
N TYR A 202 -1.83 1.81 -15.02
CA TYR A 202 -1.63 2.79 -16.09
C TYR A 202 -0.69 2.24 -17.19
N LEU A 203 0.48 1.72 -16.81
CA LEU A 203 1.43 1.17 -17.77
C LEU A 203 0.87 -0.07 -18.48
N ALA A 204 0.20 -0.95 -17.75
CA ALA A 204 -0.44 -2.11 -18.34
C ALA A 204 -1.54 -1.73 -19.35
N VAL A 205 -2.34 -0.73 -19.02
CA VAL A 205 -3.39 -0.18 -19.89
C VAL A 205 -2.79 0.49 -21.12
N SER A 206 -1.75 1.31 -20.96
CA SER A 206 -1.07 2.02 -22.06
C SER A 206 -0.57 1.05 -23.13
N VAL A 207 0.10 -0.03 -22.72
CA VAL A 207 0.60 -1.07 -23.65
C VAL A 207 -0.56 -1.75 -24.41
N VAL A 208 -1.69 -2.03 -23.74
CA VAL A 208 -2.85 -2.63 -24.40
C VAL A 208 -3.49 -1.64 -25.38
N ILE A 209 -3.61 -0.35 -25.02
CA ILE A 209 -4.13 0.70 -25.90
C ILE A 209 -3.30 0.79 -27.17
N GLU A 210 -1.97 0.87 -27.05
CA GLU A 210 -1.06 0.91 -28.20
C GLU A 210 -1.24 -0.32 -29.12
N SER A 211 -1.42 -1.51 -28.52
CA SER A 211 -1.68 -2.72 -29.28
C SER A 211 -3.05 -2.73 -29.98
N GLU A 212 -4.10 -2.18 -29.35
CA GLU A 212 -5.47 -2.13 -29.88
C GLU A 212 -5.64 -1.05 -30.97
N LEU A 213 -5.07 0.13 -30.74
CA LEU A 213 -5.26 1.29 -31.61
C LEU A 213 -4.16 1.44 -32.66
N GLY A 214 -3.00 0.75 -32.51
CA GLY A 214 -1.83 0.90 -33.37
C GLY A 214 -1.15 2.26 -33.27
N ARG A 215 -1.39 3.01 -32.19
CA ARG A 215 -0.87 4.35 -31.91
C ARG A 215 -0.82 4.62 -30.40
N THR A 216 -0.13 5.67 -29.99
CA THR A 216 -0.04 6.04 -28.59
C THR A 216 -1.36 6.68 -28.09
N TRP A 217 -1.61 6.60 -26.77
CA TRP A 217 -2.80 7.20 -26.16
C TRP A 217 -2.76 8.74 -26.16
N SER A 218 -1.60 9.35 -26.38
CA SER A 218 -1.42 10.81 -26.43
C SER A 218 -1.74 11.42 -27.80
N ASP A 219 -2.02 10.61 -28.83
CA ASP A 219 -2.20 11.09 -30.19
C ASP A 219 -3.52 11.84 -30.43
N SER A 220 -4.53 11.65 -29.59
CA SER A 220 -5.79 12.34 -29.71
C SER A 220 -6.55 12.45 -28.36
N GLU A 221 -7.46 13.44 -28.25
CA GLU A 221 -8.34 13.58 -27.08
C GLU A 221 -9.19 12.31 -26.82
N GLN A 222 -9.62 11.64 -27.90
CA GLN A 222 -10.37 10.39 -27.78
C GLN A 222 -9.54 9.26 -27.14
N ASP A 223 -8.24 9.23 -27.38
CA ASP A 223 -7.35 8.21 -26.83
C ASP A 223 -7.09 8.46 -25.33
N PHE A 224 -7.01 9.73 -24.91
CA PHE A 224 -7.04 10.10 -23.49
C PHE A 224 -8.31 9.60 -22.80
N ASP A 225 -9.48 9.77 -23.44
CA ASP A 225 -10.73 9.27 -22.89
C ASP A 225 -10.71 7.75 -22.71
N VAL A 226 -10.19 7.00 -23.68
CA VAL A 226 -10.03 5.54 -23.59
C VAL A 226 -9.12 5.15 -22.45
N LEU A 227 -7.98 5.81 -22.27
CA LEU A 227 -7.05 5.58 -21.17
C LEU A 227 -7.74 5.80 -19.82
N LEU A 228 -8.33 6.99 -19.63
CA LEU A 228 -8.96 7.35 -18.36
C LEU A 228 -10.16 6.46 -18.04
N LEU A 229 -10.99 6.12 -19.04
CA LEU A 229 -12.10 5.19 -18.86
C LEU A 229 -11.63 3.78 -18.52
N SER A 230 -10.50 3.33 -19.09
CA SER A 230 -9.92 2.03 -18.76
C SER A 230 -9.49 1.97 -17.29
N LEU A 231 -8.87 3.03 -16.78
CA LEU A 231 -8.51 3.15 -15.37
C LEU A 231 -9.76 3.22 -14.47
N TYR A 232 -10.80 3.93 -14.91
CA TYR A 232 -12.08 3.96 -14.19
C TYR A 232 -12.73 2.57 -14.08
N GLU A 233 -12.75 1.79 -15.17
CA GLU A 233 -13.33 0.42 -15.18
C GLU A 233 -12.50 -0.56 -14.33
N ILE A 234 -11.21 -0.29 -14.09
CA ILE A 234 -10.37 -1.06 -13.16
C ILE A 234 -10.74 -0.77 -11.69
N GLY A 235 -11.25 0.44 -11.41
CA GLY A 235 -11.66 0.82 -10.05
C GLY A 235 -11.13 2.17 -9.57
N TYR A 236 -10.37 2.90 -10.37
CA TYR A 236 -9.91 4.24 -10.01
C TYR A 236 -11.01 5.28 -10.29
N GLN A 237 -11.91 5.48 -9.32
CA GLN A 237 -13.12 6.27 -9.49
C GLN A 237 -13.06 7.66 -8.83
N ASP A 238 -12.07 7.88 -7.95
CA ASP A 238 -11.98 9.06 -7.09
C ASP A 238 -10.66 9.84 -7.33
N PHE A 239 -10.33 10.15 -8.59
CA PHE A 239 -9.23 11.05 -8.89
C PHE A 239 -9.69 12.22 -9.79
N SER A 240 -8.96 13.32 -9.72
CA SER A 240 -9.11 14.45 -10.63
C SER A 240 -7.96 14.49 -11.63
N TYR A 241 -8.20 15.12 -12.77
CA TYR A 241 -7.21 15.22 -13.83
C TYR A 241 -7.35 16.52 -14.62
N ASP A 242 -6.29 16.87 -15.33
CA ASP A 242 -6.33 17.90 -16.38
C ASP A 242 -5.40 17.51 -17.53
N ILE A 243 -5.63 18.11 -18.70
CA ILE A 243 -4.78 17.94 -19.88
C ILE A 243 -4.29 19.34 -20.25
N VAL A 244 -2.99 19.57 -20.11
CA VAL A 244 -2.36 20.86 -20.38
C VAL A 244 -1.23 20.66 -21.37
N ALA A 245 -1.30 21.32 -22.50
CA ALA A 245 -0.29 21.27 -23.56
C ALA A 245 0.04 19.85 -24.05
N GLY A 246 -0.95 18.95 -24.05
CA GLY A 246 -0.77 17.54 -24.44
C GLY A 246 -0.32 16.61 -23.32
N ASN A 247 0.08 17.12 -22.16
CA ASN A 247 0.43 16.31 -20.99
C ASN A 247 -0.82 16.02 -20.15
N LEU A 248 -0.92 14.79 -19.64
CA LEU A 248 -1.96 14.40 -18.71
C LEU A 248 -1.46 14.59 -17.28
N PHE A 249 -2.21 15.33 -16.48
CA PHE A 249 -1.98 15.47 -15.05
C PHE A 249 -3.06 14.70 -14.29
N VAL A 250 -2.65 13.88 -13.33
CA VAL A 250 -3.56 13.10 -12.49
C VAL A 250 -3.25 13.39 -11.02
N ASP A 251 -4.28 13.76 -10.27
CA ASP A 251 -4.21 13.98 -8.83
C ASP A 251 -4.86 12.80 -8.10
N LEU A 252 -4.06 12.05 -7.38
CA LEU A 252 -4.47 10.93 -6.52
C LEU A 252 -4.68 11.33 -5.06
N GLY A 253 -4.56 12.63 -4.74
CA GLY A 253 -4.69 13.18 -3.39
C GLY A 253 -3.34 13.34 -2.68
N ALA A 254 -2.56 12.30 -2.51
CA ALA A 254 -1.22 12.37 -1.90
C ALA A 254 -0.10 12.58 -2.93
N SER A 255 -0.38 12.41 -4.20
CA SER A 255 0.59 12.56 -5.28
C SER A 255 -0.07 13.12 -6.53
N ILE A 256 0.63 13.99 -7.23
CA ILE A 256 0.29 14.41 -8.60
C ILE A 256 1.24 13.74 -9.56
N ILE A 257 0.70 13.16 -10.60
CA ILE A 257 1.47 12.52 -11.67
C ILE A 257 1.29 13.33 -12.94
N GLU A 258 2.40 13.71 -13.57
CA GLU A 258 2.43 14.28 -14.91
C GLU A 258 2.94 13.22 -15.88
N PHE A 259 2.11 12.87 -16.83
CA PHE A 259 2.46 11.97 -17.93
C PHE A 259 2.77 12.80 -19.17
N THR A 260 3.99 12.69 -19.65
CA THR A 260 4.48 13.28 -20.89
C THR A 260 4.77 12.19 -21.93
N ASP A 261 5.04 12.55 -23.14
CA ASP A 261 5.43 11.59 -24.20
C ASP A 261 6.75 10.84 -23.86
N ALA A 262 7.60 11.43 -23.02
CA ALA A 262 8.92 10.89 -22.71
C ALA A 262 9.02 10.30 -21.29
N ASP A 263 8.31 10.88 -20.31
CA ASP A 263 8.55 10.63 -18.89
C ASP A 263 7.27 10.61 -18.05
N ILE A 264 7.35 9.96 -16.89
CA ILE A 264 6.38 10.04 -15.82
C ILE A 264 7.01 10.82 -14.66
N ILE A 265 6.47 11.99 -14.36
CA ILE A 265 6.96 12.86 -13.29
C ILE A 265 6.01 12.78 -12.11
N ILE A 266 6.51 12.37 -10.94
CA ILE A 266 5.72 12.25 -9.72
C ILE A 266 6.08 13.40 -8.80
N LYS A 267 5.05 14.18 -8.41
CA LYS A 267 5.15 15.21 -7.38
C LYS A 267 4.47 14.65 -6.13
N ASP A 268 5.29 14.34 -5.14
CA ASP A 268 4.83 13.79 -3.87
C ASP A 268 4.37 14.92 -2.93
N HIS A 269 3.15 14.79 -2.43
CA HIS A 269 2.53 15.69 -1.45
C HIS A 269 2.16 14.96 -0.17
N THR A 270 2.91 13.91 0.17
CA THR A 270 2.64 13.05 1.32
C THR A 270 2.54 13.84 2.62
N SER A 271 3.44 14.79 2.86
CA SER A 271 3.56 15.51 4.13
C SER A 271 2.63 16.72 4.29
N TYR A 272 1.87 17.09 3.27
CA TYR A 272 0.95 18.23 3.35
C TYR A 272 -0.27 18.09 2.45
N LEU A 273 -1.33 18.83 2.81
CA LEU A 273 -2.51 18.94 1.98
C LEU A 273 -2.34 20.15 1.07
N VAL A 274 -2.39 19.91 -0.23
CA VAL A 274 -2.43 20.98 -1.22
C VAL A 274 -3.82 20.99 -1.83
N PRO A 275 -4.52 22.13 -1.80
CA PRO A 275 -5.74 22.28 -2.58
C PRO A 275 -5.37 22.21 -4.06
N HIS A 276 -5.77 21.15 -4.76
CA HIS A 276 -5.58 21.05 -6.20
C HIS A 276 -6.88 21.38 -6.92
N GLU A 277 -6.81 22.37 -7.79
CA GLU A 277 -7.91 22.79 -8.65
C GLU A 277 -7.83 22.10 -10.01
N PHE A 278 -7.80 20.76 -10.06
CA PHE A 278 -8.07 20.10 -11.33
C PHE A 278 -9.58 20.10 -11.59
N ASN A 279 -9.94 20.69 -12.73
CA ASN A 279 -11.35 20.97 -13.05
C ASN A 279 -12.13 19.74 -13.54
N LYS A 280 -11.43 18.64 -13.86
CA LYS A 280 -12.05 17.44 -14.43
C LYS A 280 -11.99 16.29 -13.43
N SER A 281 -13.15 15.69 -13.13
CA SER A 281 -13.25 14.47 -12.33
C SER A 281 -13.47 13.28 -13.24
N ILE A 282 -12.76 12.19 -12.99
CA ILE A 282 -12.89 10.93 -13.74
C ILE A 282 -14.35 10.41 -13.72
N SER A 283 -15.08 10.62 -12.63
CA SER A 283 -16.48 10.19 -12.52
C SER A 283 -17.41 10.85 -13.53
N LYS A 284 -17.05 12.04 -14.05
CA LYS A 284 -17.84 12.78 -15.05
C LYS A 284 -17.53 12.34 -16.48
N ILE A 285 -16.34 11.77 -16.75
CA ILE A 285 -15.93 11.38 -18.10
C ILE A 285 -16.88 10.33 -18.69
N ARG A 286 -17.33 9.37 -17.86
CA ARG A 286 -18.22 8.29 -18.29
C ARG A 286 -19.55 8.78 -18.86
N SER A 287 -20.05 9.91 -18.40
CA SER A 287 -21.33 10.47 -18.86
C SER A 287 -21.22 11.27 -20.17
N SER A 288 -20.01 11.68 -20.54
CA SER A 288 -19.73 12.53 -21.71
C SER A 288 -19.12 11.79 -22.88
N THR A 289 -18.66 10.53 -22.69
CA THR A 289 -17.89 9.79 -23.69
C THR A 289 -18.77 8.90 -24.57
N SER A 290 -18.32 8.67 -25.81
CA SER A 290 -19.01 7.83 -26.80
C SER A 290 -19.11 6.38 -26.36
N GLY A 291 -20.17 5.68 -26.83
CA GLY A 291 -20.33 4.24 -26.55
C GLY A 291 -19.18 3.39 -27.09
N GLU A 292 -18.55 3.81 -28.19
CA GLU A 292 -17.42 3.11 -28.80
C GLU A 292 -16.17 3.19 -27.91
N SER A 293 -15.80 4.38 -27.43
CA SER A 293 -14.66 4.55 -26.51
C SER A 293 -14.85 3.77 -25.20
N LEU A 294 -16.09 3.70 -24.68
CA LEU A 294 -16.41 2.92 -23.49
C LEU A 294 -16.24 1.41 -23.74
N GLU A 295 -16.59 0.90 -24.91
CA GLU A 295 -16.42 -0.49 -25.26
C GLU A 295 -14.93 -0.85 -25.41
N ILE A 296 -14.15 0.01 -26.07
CA ILE A 296 -12.69 -0.13 -26.16
C ILE A 296 -12.09 -0.14 -24.76
N ALA A 297 -12.44 0.82 -23.91
CA ALA A 297 -11.93 0.91 -22.54
C ALA A 297 -12.19 -0.35 -21.71
N ARG A 298 -13.36 -0.96 -21.83
CA ARG A 298 -13.70 -2.23 -21.16
C ARG A 298 -12.84 -3.41 -21.67
N ARG A 299 -12.61 -3.49 -22.98
CA ARG A 299 -11.71 -4.52 -23.53
C ARG A 299 -10.28 -4.33 -23.05
N VAL A 300 -9.78 -3.10 -23.08
CA VAL A 300 -8.45 -2.75 -22.61
C VAL A 300 -8.28 -3.09 -21.13
N SER A 301 -9.20 -2.68 -20.27
CA SER A 301 -9.13 -2.97 -18.84
C SER A 301 -9.16 -4.47 -18.53
N ALA A 302 -9.94 -5.26 -19.30
CA ALA A 302 -9.98 -6.71 -19.15
C ALA A 302 -8.67 -7.41 -19.56
N ARG A 303 -7.95 -6.85 -20.53
CA ARG A 303 -6.70 -7.41 -21.09
C ARG A 303 -5.43 -6.93 -20.40
N ARG A 304 -5.51 -6.00 -19.45
CA ARG A 304 -4.33 -5.42 -18.79
C ARG A 304 -3.34 -6.45 -18.22
N TRP A 305 -3.82 -7.61 -17.83
CA TRP A 305 -3.01 -8.70 -17.27
C TRP A 305 -2.14 -9.44 -18.29
N GLU A 306 -2.40 -9.26 -19.59
CA GLU A 306 -1.61 -9.88 -20.66
C GLU A 306 -0.22 -9.24 -20.77
N ASN A 307 -0.07 -7.99 -20.31
CA ASN A 307 1.15 -7.21 -20.45
C ASN A 307 1.52 -6.55 -19.11
N ILE A 308 1.87 -7.36 -18.10
CA ILE A 308 2.36 -6.82 -16.84
C ILE A 308 3.78 -6.29 -17.05
N ALA A 309 3.90 -4.98 -17.20
CA ALA A 309 5.19 -4.31 -17.22
C ALA A 309 5.84 -4.38 -15.83
N HIS A 310 7.16 -4.54 -15.78
CA HIS A 310 7.94 -4.30 -14.58
C HIS A 310 7.93 -2.80 -14.30
N VAL A 311 7.09 -2.38 -13.38
CA VAL A 311 7.09 -1.00 -12.89
C VAL A 311 8.00 -0.96 -11.67
N PRO A 312 9.06 -0.12 -11.69
CA PRO A 312 9.84 0.10 -10.47
C PRO A 312 8.92 0.69 -9.39
N ILE A 313 9.05 0.22 -8.15
CA ILE A 313 8.32 0.86 -7.04
C ILE A 313 8.78 2.30 -6.90
N TYR A 314 7.83 3.20 -6.88
CA TYR A 314 8.06 4.49 -6.28
C TYR A 314 8.07 4.30 -4.76
N SER A 315 9.25 4.39 -4.17
CA SER A 315 9.43 4.48 -2.73
C SER A 315 10.02 5.85 -2.47
N PRO A 316 9.30 6.77 -1.81
CA PRO A 316 9.94 8.00 -1.35
C PRO A 316 11.08 7.55 -0.44
N VAL A 317 12.31 7.86 -0.82
CA VAL A 317 13.48 7.60 0.01
C VAL A 317 13.32 8.47 1.25
N ALA A 318 12.87 7.89 2.34
CA ALA A 318 13.13 8.50 3.62
C ALA A 318 14.67 8.49 3.75
N ASP A 319 15.31 9.64 3.58
CA ASP A 319 16.70 9.86 3.95
C ASP A 319 16.84 9.63 5.47
N GLY A 320 16.77 8.37 5.85
CA GLY A 320 17.01 7.91 7.20
C GLY A 320 18.51 7.67 7.36
N PRO A 321 19.09 8.04 8.50
CA PRO A 321 20.48 7.74 8.77
C PRO A 321 20.70 6.23 8.72
N ASN A 322 21.72 5.81 7.94
CA ASN A 322 22.31 4.47 7.97
C ASN A 322 22.73 4.08 9.39
#